data_55912a949e8f80beb966d43ad16dfdb0
#
_entry.id   55912a949e8f80beb966d43ad16dfdb0
#
_cell.length_a   1.000
_cell.length_b   1.000
_cell.length_c   1.000
_cell.angle_alpha   90.00
_cell.angle_beta   90.00
_cell.angle_gamma   90.00
#
_symmetry.space_group_name_H-M   'P 1'
#
loop_
_entity.id
_entity.type
_entity.pdbx_description
1 polymer ?
#
loop_
_entity_poly.entity_id
_entity_poly.type
_entity_poly.pdbx_seq_one_letter_code
_entity_poly.pdbx_strand_id
1 'polypeptide(L)'
;MAKKVKKSDVLPGIPFGFEFYMVYWEDIQSDSGWRTLKEIQKSKPAICVSTGWLVKEDKDVHVLMSDYNYDEHNELADGGNTTVIPTKNVIEKFLIKGL
;
A
#
# COMPACT_ATOMS: atom_id res chain seq x y z
N MET A 1 21.14 -18.70 11.47
CA MET A 1 20.80 -17.53 10.69
C MET A 1 21.15 -17.73 9.23
N ALA A 2 20.22 -17.39 8.35
CA ALA A 2 20.44 -17.57 6.94
C ALA A 2 21.56 -16.66 6.43
N LYS A 3 22.38 -17.20 5.54
CA LYS A 3 23.47 -16.43 4.94
C LYS A 3 22.89 -15.40 3.98
N LYS A 4 23.27 -14.15 4.15
CA LYS A 4 22.80 -13.08 3.27
C LYS A 4 23.53 -13.15 1.93
N VAL A 5 22.77 -13.15 0.85
CA VAL A 5 23.32 -13.14 -0.49
C VAL A 5 23.66 -11.71 -0.90
N LYS A 6 24.78 -11.52 -1.56
CA LYS A 6 25.15 -10.21 -2.07
C LYS A 6 24.21 -9.79 -3.19
N LYS A 7 23.62 -8.60 -3.09
CA LYS A 7 22.72 -8.06 -4.10
C LYS A 7 23.36 -7.96 -5.47
N SER A 8 24.61 -7.51 -5.51
CA SER A 8 25.32 -7.32 -6.76
C SER A 8 25.55 -8.59 -7.56
N ASP A 9 25.46 -9.74 -6.91
CA ASP A 9 25.75 -11.01 -7.58
C ASP A 9 24.52 -11.65 -8.17
N VAL A 10 23.34 -11.48 -7.54
CA VAL A 10 22.13 -12.23 -7.92
C VAL A 10 20.86 -11.41 -7.98
N LEU A 11 20.86 -10.21 -7.44
CA LEU A 11 19.64 -9.41 -7.39
C LEU A 11 19.79 -8.15 -8.23
N PRO A 12 18.76 -7.80 -8.99
CA PRO A 12 18.71 -6.49 -9.61
C PRO A 12 18.73 -5.42 -8.54
N GLY A 13 19.24 -4.26 -8.86
CA GLY A 13 19.23 -3.15 -7.91
C GLY A 13 17.83 -2.79 -7.46
N ILE A 14 17.69 -2.53 -6.18
CA ILE A 14 16.46 -1.94 -5.64
C ILE A 14 16.61 -0.45 -5.83
N PRO A 15 15.68 0.16 -6.16
CA PRO A 15 14.74 0.43 -7.13
C PRO A 15 14.77 1.84 -7.47
N PHE A 16 14.34 2.05 -8.28
CA PHE A 16 13.26 2.84 -8.76
C PHE A 16 12.94 3.89 -7.69
N GLY A 17 12.70 5.08 -7.99
CA GLY A 17 12.53 6.22 -7.10
C GLY A 17 11.27 6.24 -6.24
N PHE A 18 10.76 5.07 -5.84
CA PHE A 18 9.59 5.03 -4.97
C PHE A 18 9.96 4.64 -3.55
N GLU A 19 9.23 5.20 -2.59
CA GLU A 19 9.45 4.94 -1.18
C GLU A 19 8.36 4.06 -0.61
N PHE A 20 8.70 3.33 0.45
CA PHE A 20 7.78 2.39 1.07
C PHE A 20 7.05 3.09 2.21
N TYR A 21 5.71 2.99 2.20
CA TYR A 21 4.85 3.65 3.18
C TYR A 21 3.89 2.69 3.86
N MET A 22 3.53 3.05 5.08
CA MET A 22 2.40 2.50 5.79
C MET A 22 1.34 3.59 5.82
N VAL A 23 0.17 3.30 5.23
CA VAL A 23 -0.88 4.29 5.05
C VAL A 23 -2.11 3.89 5.86
N TYR A 24 -2.55 4.78 6.74
CA TYR A 24 -3.82 4.66 7.46
C TYR A 24 -4.89 5.38 6.66
N TRP A 25 -6.01 4.70 6.41
CA TRP A 25 -7.07 5.29 5.60
C TRP A 25 -8.43 4.78 6.03
N GLU A 26 -9.47 5.53 5.66
CA GLU A 26 -10.85 5.17 5.98
C GLU A 26 -11.52 4.50 4.79
N ASP A 27 -12.07 3.30 5.03
CA ASP A 27 -12.80 2.57 4.01
C ASP A 27 -14.29 2.64 4.31
N ILE A 28 -15.09 2.36 3.28
CA ILE A 28 -16.53 2.28 3.45
C ILE A 28 -16.88 1.06 4.30
N GLN A 29 -18.01 1.15 5.01
CA GLN A 29 -18.54 0.05 5.80
C GLN A 29 -19.93 -0.30 5.27
N SER A 30 -20.20 -1.59 5.12
CA SER A 30 -21.51 -2.09 4.74
C SER A 30 -21.91 -3.18 5.70
N ASP A 31 -23.19 -3.20 6.06
CA ASP A 31 -23.74 -4.20 6.95
C ASP A 31 -25.16 -4.51 6.49
N SER A 32 -25.43 -5.78 6.21
CA SER A 32 -26.74 -6.24 5.75
C SER A 32 -27.67 -6.67 6.90
N GLY A 33 -27.18 -6.63 8.12
CA GLY A 33 -27.94 -7.04 9.29
C GLY A 33 -28.99 -6.00 9.73
N TRP A 34 -29.94 -6.46 10.52
CA TRP A 34 -30.94 -5.59 11.11
C TRP A 34 -30.47 -5.10 12.46
N ARG A 35 -30.51 -3.77 12.65
CA ARG A 35 -30.08 -3.11 13.88
C ARG A 35 -31.04 -1.99 14.20
N THR A 36 -31.06 -1.54 15.45
CA THR A 36 -31.87 -0.39 15.83
C THR A 36 -31.34 0.85 15.11
N LEU A 37 -32.21 1.80 14.88
CA LEU A 37 -31.83 3.07 14.28
C LEU A 37 -30.72 3.77 15.08
N LYS A 38 -30.80 3.69 16.39
CA LYS A 38 -29.82 4.26 17.30
C LYS A 38 -28.43 3.66 17.10
N GLU A 39 -28.35 2.36 16.89
CA GLU A 39 -27.10 1.68 16.62
C GLU A 39 -26.55 2.07 15.24
N ILE A 40 -27.42 2.15 14.24
CA ILE A 40 -27.05 2.55 12.88
C ILE A 40 -26.44 3.95 12.89
N GLN A 41 -27.01 4.87 13.65
CA GLN A 41 -26.52 6.26 13.74
C GLN A 41 -25.11 6.37 14.34
N LYS A 42 -24.62 5.32 15.00
CA LYS A 42 -23.26 5.26 15.54
C LYS A 42 -22.23 4.68 14.57
N SER A 43 -22.68 4.28 13.40
CA SER A 43 -21.80 3.66 12.40
C SER A 43 -20.71 4.61 11.95
N LYS A 44 -19.52 4.06 11.72
CA LYS A 44 -18.35 4.80 11.28
C LYS A 44 -17.63 4.03 10.18
N PRO A 45 -16.88 4.72 9.31
CA PRO A 45 -16.03 4.05 8.35
C PRO A 45 -15.00 3.18 9.05
N ALA A 46 -14.58 2.11 8.40
CA ALA A 46 -13.52 1.25 8.91
C ALA A 46 -12.17 1.93 8.72
N ILE A 47 -11.31 1.83 9.72
CA ILE A 47 -9.93 2.28 9.60
C ILE A 47 -9.09 1.11 9.11
N CYS A 48 -8.42 1.30 7.99
CA CYS A 48 -7.57 0.29 7.36
C CYS A 48 -6.13 0.77 7.35
N VAL A 49 -5.22 -0.20 7.32
CA VAL A 49 -3.79 0.09 7.20
C VAL A 49 -3.26 -0.72 6.03
N SER A 50 -2.63 -0.05 5.09
CA SER A 50 -2.03 -0.68 3.92
C SER A 50 -0.58 -0.27 3.81
N THR A 51 0.25 -1.19 3.34
CA THR A 51 1.68 -0.95 3.14
C THR A 51 2.05 -1.23 1.70
N GLY A 52 3.08 -0.53 1.22
CA GLY A 52 3.60 -0.74 -0.11
C GLY A 52 4.43 0.44 -0.58
N TRP A 53 5.00 0.28 -1.77
CA TRP A 53 5.68 1.40 -2.41
C TRP A 53 4.64 2.36 -2.95
N LEU A 54 4.79 3.64 -2.61
CA LEU A 54 3.87 4.69 -3.07
C LEU A 54 4.29 5.09 -4.48
N VAL A 55 3.61 4.52 -5.47
CA VAL A 55 3.96 4.71 -6.88
C VAL A 55 3.23 5.88 -7.52
N LYS A 56 2.19 6.37 -6.87
CA LYS A 56 1.46 7.54 -7.33
C LYS A 56 0.82 8.24 -6.14
N GLU A 57 0.94 9.54 -6.11
CA GLU A 57 0.28 10.36 -5.10
C GLU A 57 -0.10 11.68 -5.75
N ASP A 58 -1.38 11.96 -5.81
CA ASP A 58 -1.89 13.22 -6.29
C ASP A 58 -3.12 13.63 -5.48
N LYS A 59 -3.82 14.68 -5.93
CA LYS A 59 -5.00 15.16 -5.22
C LYS A 59 -6.15 14.17 -5.24
N ASP A 60 -6.13 13.22 -6.15
CA ASP A 60 -7.23 12.27 -6.34
C ASP A 60 -6.96 10.92 -5.70
N VAL A 61 -5.76 10.37 -5.87
CA VAL A 61 -5.46 9.02 -5.41
C VAL A 61 -4.04 8.89 -4.84
N HIS A 62 -3.91 7.91 -3.93
CA HIS A 62 -2.64 7.31 -3.52
C HIS A 62 -2.66 5.88 -4.04
N VAL A 63 -1.60 5.46 -4.70
CA VAL A 63 -1.50 4.10 -5.21
C VAL A 63 -0.30 3.41 -4.57
N LEU A 64 -0.56 2.32 -3.87
CA LEU A 64 0.47 1.48 -3.27
C LEU A 64 0.66 0.22 -4.10
N MET A 65 1.89 -0.23 -4.21
CA MET A 65 2.26 -1.46 -4.90
C MET A 65 3.07 -2.33 -3.94
N SER A 66 2.62 -3.58 -3.72
CA SER A 66 3.28 -4.47 -2.77
C SER A 66 4.25 -5.45 -3.40
N ASP A 67 4.07 -5.73 -4.68
CA ASP A 67 4.90 -6.69 -5.40
C ASP A 67 5.34 -6.12 -6.73
N TYR A 68 6.51 -6.55 -7.18
CA TYR A 68 6.98 -6.24 -8.52
C TYR A 68 7.98 -7.32 -8.95
N ASN A 69 8.18 -7.40 -10.26
CA ASN A 69 9.13 -8.35 -10.82
C ASN A 69 10.10 -7.68 -11.78
N TYR A 70 11.13 -8.40 -12.12
CA TYR A 70 12.12 -7.96 -13.09
C TYR A 70 12.07 -8.85 -14.32
N ASP A 71 12.39 -8.27 -15.46
CA ASP A 71 12.48 -9.03 -16.70
C ASP A 71 13.85 -9.71 -16.84
N GLU A 72 14.08 -10.34 -17.98
CA GLU A 72 15.33 -11.04 -18.28
C GLU A 72 16.54 -10.13 -18.37
N HIS A 73 16.32 -8.81 -18.48
CA HIS A 73 17.38 -7.81 -18.52
C HIS A 73 17.59 -7.15 -17.16
N ASN A 74 16.94 -7.69 -16.11
CA ASN A 74 16.98 -7.15 -14.76
C ASN A 74 16.39 -5.72 -14.66
N GLU A 75 15.43 -5.44 -15.53
CA GLU A 75 14.69 -4.20 -15.47
C GLU A 75 13.31 -4.43 -14.90
N LEU A 76 12.78 -3.45 -14.17
CA LEU A 76 11.46 -3.53 -13.58
C LEU A 76 10.43 -3.73 -14.68
N ALA A 77 9.68 -4.82 -14.61
CA ALA A 77 8.70 -5.18 -15.63
C ALA A 77 7.27 -4.88 -15.19
N ASP A 78 6.79 -5.59 -14.19
CA ASP A 78 5.40 -5.48 -13.74
C ASP A 78 5.30 -5.24 -12.26
N GLY A 79 4.25 -4.56 -11.86
CA GLY A 79 3.87 -4.42 -10.46
C GLY A 79 2.58 -5.17 -10.19
N GLY A 80 2.37 -5.58 -8.95
CA GLY A 80 1.18 -6.30 -8.55
C GLY A 80 0.76 -6.00 -7.13
N ASN A 81 -0.41 -6.52 -6.77
CA ASN A 81 -1.03 -6.31 -5.47
C ASN A 81 -1.07 -4.83 -5.15
N THR A 82 -1.79 -4.10 -5.99
CA THR A 82 -1.92 -2.66 -5.86
C THR A 82 -3.17 -2.30 -5.06
N THR A 83 -3.07 -1.19 -4.32
CA THR A 83 -4.19 -0.61 -3.61
C THR A 83 -4.32 0.83 -4.03
N VAL A 84 -5.49 1.20 -4.52
CA VAL A 84 -5.80 2.57 -4.91
C VAL A 84 -6.69 3.17 -3.85
N ILE A 85 -6.19 4.19 -3.17
CA ILE A 85 -6.90 4.83 -2.06
C ILE A 85 -7.24 6.25 -2.47
N PRO A 86 -8.51 6.66 -2.41
CA PRO A 86 -8.84 8.07 -2.64
C PRO A 86 -8.06 8.93 -1.66
N THR A 87 -7.38 9.94 -2.15
CA THR A 87 -6.52 10.79 -1.32
C THR A 87 -7.26 11.38 -0.13
N LYS A 88 -8.53 11.76 -0.31
CA LYS A 88 -9.34 12.31 0.76
C LYS A 88 -9.65 11.31 1.87
N ASN A 89 -9.46 10.01 1.61
CA ASN A 89 -9.68 8.96 2.60
C ASN A 89 -8.41 8.62 3.39
N VAL A 90 -7.28 9.15 2.99
CA VAL A 90 -6.01 8.95 3.70
C VAL A 90 -6.05 9.76 4.99
N ILE A 91 -5.83 9.09 6.12
CA ILE A 91 -5.78 9.73 7.43
C ILE A 91 -4.35 10.21 7.68
N GLU A 92 -3.41 9.31 7.53
CA GLU A 92 -1.99 9.59 7.76
C GLU A 92 -1.14 8.52 7.09
N LYS A 93 0.09 8.88 6.75
CA LYS A 93 1.04 7.91 6.19
C LYS A 93 2.41 8.10 6.82
N PHE A 94 3.12 7.00 6.96
CA PHE A 94 4.44 6.97 7.57
C PHE A 94 5.45 6.36 6.61
N LEU A 95 6.52 7.08 6.39
CA LEU A 95 7.63 6.57 5.58
C LEU A 95 8.37 5.50 6.36
N ILE A 96 8.54 4.34 5.75
CA ILE A 96 9.31 3.24 6.33
C ILE A 96 10.70 3.28 5.69
N LYS A 97 11.69 3.58 6.49
CA LYS A 97 13.08 3.71 6.03
C LYS A 97 13.84 2.41 6.23
N GLY A 98 14.94 2.27 5.53
CA GLY A 98 15.86 1.15 5.72
C GLY A 98 15.60 -0.05 4.83
N LEU A 99 14.79 0.12 3.82
CA LEU A 99 14.54 -0.95 2.85
C LEU A 99 15.62 -1.04 1.79
#